data_fce655c48b45785b3759bfae6872ab16
#
_entry.id   fce655c48b45785b3759bfae6872ab16
#
_cell.length_a   1.000
_cell.length_b   1.000
_cell.length_c   1.000
_cell.angle_alpha   90.00
_cell.angle_beta   90.00
_cell.angle_gamma   90.00
#
_symmetry.space_group_name_H-M   'P 1'
#
loop_
_entity.id
_entity.type
_entity.pdbx_description
1 polymer ?
#
loop_
_entity_poly.entity_id
_entity_poly.type
_entity_poly.pdbx_seq_one_letter_code
_entity_poly.pdbx_strand_id
1 'polypeptide(L)'
;MSQHALLYTEMVTTGAILKGRGDYLAYNEAEHPLALQLGGSEPQELARCAALAQSRGYDEVNLNVGCPSDRVQNGRFGACLMASADLVADCVAAMRAEVSIPVTVKTRIGIDDQDSYEFLCQFIDRVSAAGCDTFIVHARKAWLSGLSPKENREIPPLDYPRVYQLKQDYPHLT
;
A
#
# COMPACT_ATOMS: atom_id res chain seq x y z
N MET A 1 9.62 19.50 10.63
CA MET A 1 9.54 18.37 9.72
C MET A 1 10.38 18.66 8.49
N SER A 2 10.80 17.63 7.73
CA SER A 2 11.60 17.83 6.52
C SER A 2 10.73 18.43 5.41
N GLN A 3 11.23 19.46 4.73
CA GLN A 3 10.61 19.99 3.51
C GLN A 3 11.06 19.28 2.23
N HIS A 4 11.94 18.27 2.37
CA HIS A 4 12.56 17.56 1.24
C HIS A 4 12.17 16.08 1.17
N ALA A 5 11.38 15.58 2.13
CA ALA A 5 10.94 14.19 2.17
C ALA A 5 9.41 14.14 2.02
N LEU A 6 8.92 13.26 1.13
CA LEU A 6 7.51 12.90 1.09
C LEU A 6 7.14 12.20 2.40
N LEU A 7 6.19 12.78 3.12
CA LEU A 7 5.67 12.20 4.35
C LEU A 7 4.46 11.32 4.06
N TYR A 8 4.21 10.36 4.94
CA TYR A 8 3.04 9.47 4.86
C TYR A 8 2.20 9.60 6.12
N THR A 9 0.89 9.66 5.94
CA THR A 9 -0.02 9.55 7.09
C THR A 9 0.04 8.17 7.71
N GLU A 10 -0.53 8.00 8.90
CA GLU A 10 -0.96 6.68 9.35
C GLU A 10 -1.97 6.10 8.35
N MET A 11 -2.13 4.76 8.37
CA MET A 11 -3.11 4.12 7.50
C MET A 11 -4.54 4.47 7.93
N VAL A 12 -5.29 5.11 7.03
CA VAL A 12 -6.70 5.43 7.19
C VAL A 12 -7.55 4.46 6.36
N THR A 13 -8.56 3.85 6.97
CA THR A 13 -9.43 2.93 6.23
C THR A 13 -10.49 3.66 5.41
N THR A 14 -10.91 3.07 4.28
CA THR A 14 -12.01 3.60 3.47
C THR A 14 -13.28 3.79 4.28
N GLY A 15 -13.58 2.84 5.18
CA GLY A 15 -14.73 2.94 6.07
C GLY A 15 -14.66 4.12 7.04
N ALA A 16 -13.48 4.49 7.53
CA ALA A 16 -13.30 5.67 8.38
C ALA A 16 -13.61 6.96 7.61
N ILE A 17 -13.08 7.08 6.39
CA ILE A 17 -13.26 8.27 5.54
C ILE A 17 -14.73 8.41 5.11
N LEU A 18 -15.35 7.33 4.62
CA LEU A 18 -16.66 7.38 3.98
C LEU A 18 -17.85 7.32 4.96
N LYS A 19 -17.64 6.71 6.14
CA LYS A 19 -18.73 6.41 7.11
C LYS A 19 -18.43 6.92 8.52
N GLY A 20 -17.19 7.36 8.78
CA GLY A 20 -16.78 7.87 10.09
C GLY A 20 -17.36 9.24 10.39
N ARG A 21 -17.29 9.64 11.67
CA ARG A 21 -17.79 10.94 12.15
C ARG A 21 -16.69 12.01 12.32
N GLY A 22 -15.41 11.60 12.17
CA GLY A 22 -14.24 12.48 12.29
C GLY A 22 -13.76 12.98 10.94
N ASP A 23 -12.96 14.05 10.94
CA ASP A 23 -12.21 14.47 9.75
C ASP A 23 -10.87 13.68 9.70
N TYR A 24 -10.92 12.51 9.06
CA TYR A 24 -9.76 11.62 8.92
C TYR A 24 -8.79 12.06 7.81
N LEU A 25 -9.11 13.16 7.11
CA LEU A 25 -8.26 13.74 6.07
C LEU A 25 -7.63 15.07 6.51
N ALA A 26 -7.76 15.44 7.79
CA ALA A 26 -7.12 16.64 8.32
C ALA A 26 -5.60 16.43 8.43
N TYR A 27 -4.84 17.42 8.01
CA TYR A 27 -3.38 17.49 8.13
C TYR A 27 -2.94 18.95 8.37
N ASN A 28 -1.65 19.17 8.57
CA ASN A 28 -1.08 20.50 8.66
C ASN A 28 -0.32 20.81 7.36
N GLU A 29 -0.50 22.01 6.80
CA GLU A 29 0.18 22.46 5.57
C GLU A 29 1.72 22.32 5.63
N ALA A 30 2.30 22.38 6.82
CA ALA A 30 3.73 22.18 7.02
C ALA A 30 4.20 20.72 6.81
N GLU A 31 3.26 19.79 6.58
CA GLU A 31 3.57 18.36 6.33
C GLU A 31 3.84 18.05 4.87
N HIS A 32 3.52 18.97 3.95
CA HIS A 32 3.77 18.77 2.51
C HIS A 32 5.27 18.66 2.17
N PRO A 33 5.60 17.80 1.18
CA PRO A 33 4.72 16.93 0.40
C PRO A 33 4.22 15.74 1.24
N LEU A 34 2.93 15.41 1.12
CA LEU A 34 2.24 14.44 1.98
C LEU A 34 1.42 13.42 1.17
N ALA A 35 1.63 12.15 1.45
CA ALA A 35 0.87 11.03 0.92
C ALA A 35 -0.18 10.53 1.93
N LEU A 36 -1.41 10.33 1.48
CA LEU A 36 -2.44 9.63 2.25
C LEU A 36 -2.28 8.13 2.07
N GLN A 37 -2.07 7.38 3.16
CA GLN A 37 -2.09 5.92 3.10
C GLN A 37 -3.48 5.36 3.38
N LEU A 38 -4.03 4.63 2.41
CA LEU A 38 -5.35 4.00 2.47
C LEU A 38 -5.28 2.52 2.82
N GLY A 39 -6.23 2.07 3.64
CA GLY A 39 -6.51 0.65 3.89
C GLY A 39 -7.93 0.31 3.42
N GLY A 40 -8.03 -0.67 2.53
CA GLY A 40 -9.29 -1.13 1.96
C GLY A 40 -9.05 -2.16 0.87
N SER A 41 -10.13 -2.77 0.38
CA SER A 41 -10.11 -3.79 -0.68
C SER A 41 -11.27 -3.65 -1.67
N GLU A 42 -12.13 -2.64 -1.48
CA GLU A 42 -13.22 -2.37 -2.40
C GLU A 42 -12.80 -1.28 -3.40
N PRO A 43 -12.68 -1.60 -4.71
CA PRO A 43 -12.18 -0.66 -5.72
C PRO A 43 -12.93 0.67 -5.74
N GLN A 44 -14.26 0.63 -5.67
CA GLN A 44 -15.10 1.84 -5.72
C GLN A 44 -14.97 2.70 -4.45
N GLU A 45 -14.82 2.09 -3.27
CA GLU A 45 -14.58 2.84 -2.03
C GLU A 45 -13.20 3.51 -2.06
N LEU A 46 -12.17 2.79 -2.53
CA LEU A 46 -10.81 3.32 -2.69
C LEU A 46 -10.75 4.46 -3.72
N ALA A 47 -11.42 4.32 -4.86
CA ALA A 47 -11.53 5.37 -5.87
C ALA A 47 -12.14 6.67 -5.29
N ARG A 48 -13.24 6.55 -4.55
CA ARG A 48 -13.85 7.70 -3.86
C ARG A 48 -12.94 8.32 -2.81
N CYS A 49 -12.21 7.50 -2.05
CA CYS A 49 -11.26 8.00 -1.06
C CYS A 49 -10.07 8.71 -1.73
N ALA A 50 -9.58 8.20 -2.86
CA ALA A 50 -8.53 8.84 -3.64
C ALA A 50 -8.98 10.21 -4.18
N ALA A 51 -10.19 10.30 -4.75
CA ALA A 51 -10.75 11.57 -5.20
C ALA A 51 -10.88 12.60 -4.06
N LEU A 52 -11.33 12.16 -2.88
CA LEU A 52 -11.38 13.01 -1.68
C LEU A 52 -9.98 13.45 -1.24
N ALA A 53 -8.99 12.56 -1.25
CA ALA A 53 -7.61 12.90 -0.93
C ALA A 53 -7.07 14.00 -1.86
N GLN A 54 -7.22 13.84 -3.17
CA GLN A 54 -6.80 14.84 -4.15
C GLN A 54 -7.52 16.18 -3.94
N SER A 55 -8.83 16.15 -3.68
CA SER A 55 -9.61 17.38 -3.43
C SER A 55 -9.21 18.11 -2.14
N ARG A 56 -8.60 17.39 -1.19
CA ARG A 56 -8.06 17.93 0.06
C ARG A 56 -6.61 18.37 -0.05
N GLY A 57 -5.97 18.20 -1.22
CA GLY A 57 -4.62 18.67 -1.48
C GLY A 57 -3.49 17.68 -1.18
N TYR A 58 -3.78 16.41 -0.95
CA TYR A 58 -2.72 15.40 -0.82
C TYR A 58 -1.93 15.27 -2.12
N ASP A 59 -0.60 15.06 -1.99
CA ASP A 59 0.32 14.97 -3.12
C ASP A 59 0.38 13.56 -3.72
N GLU A 60 -0.01 12.54 -2.95
CA GLU A 60 -0.02 11.12 -3.35
C GLU A 60 -1.10 10.36 -2.58
N VAL A 61 -1.63 9.29 -3.16
CA VAL A 61 -2.37 8.25 -2.44
C VAL A 61 -1.62 6.93 -2.50
N ASN A 62 -1.49 6.28 -1.35
CA ASN A 62 -0.76 5.03 -1.20
C ASN A 62 -1.69 3.93 -0.70
N LEU A 63 -1.73 2.79 -1.37
CA LEU A 63 -2.49 1.61 -0.92
C LEU A 63 -1.62 0.72 -0.02
N ASN A 64 -2.11 0.41 1.17
CA ASN A 64 -1.45 -0.50 2.09
C ASN A 64 -1.74 -1.97 1.73
N VAL A 65 -0.72 -2.68 1.31
CA VAL A 65 -0.70 -4.13 1.04
C VAL A 65 0.38 -4.84 1.89
N GLY A 66 0.68 -4.28 3.06
CA GLY A 66 1.79 -4.78 3.89
C GLY A 66 1.51 -4.95 5.37
N CYS A 67 0.39 -4.45 5.89
CA CYS A 67 0.03 -4.57 7.31
C CYS A 67 -0.53 -5.96 7.63
N PRO A 68 0.08 -6.73 8.57
CA PRO A 68 -0.35 -8.08 8.91
C PRO A 68 -1.25 -8.15 10.17
N SER A 69 -1.79 -7.03 10.67
CA SER A 69 -2.58 -7.04 11.90
C SER A 69 -3.91 -7.78 11.73
N ASP A 70 -4.36 -8.48 12.80
CA ASP A 70 -5.63 -9.21 12.81
C ASP A 70 -6.82 -8.34 12.43
N ARG A 71 -6.86 -7.09 12.92
CA ARG A 71 -7.91 -6.11 12.57
C ARG A 71 -7.96 -5.84 11.07
N VAL A 72 -6.80 -5.75 10.44
CA VAL A 72 -6.64 -5.50 9.02
C VAL A 72 -7.03 -6.73 8.22
N GLN A 73 -6.61 -7.92 8.66
CA GLN A 73 -6.98 -9.18 8.02
C GLN A 73 -8.48 -9.48 8.12
N ASN A 74 -9.10 -9.23 9.28
CA ASN A 74 -10.56 -9.35 9.47
C ASN A 74 -11.32 -8.39 8.54
N GLY A 75 -10.73 -7.24 8.20
CA GLY A 75 -11.22 -6.31 7.20
C GLY A 75 -10.88 -6.70 5.74
N ARG A 76 -10.17 -7.82 5.52
CA ARG A 76 -9.71 -8.32 4.22
C ARG A 76 -8.88 -7.31 3.41
N PHE A 77 -7.99 -6.58 4.06
CA PHE A 77 -7.04 -5.67 3.42
C PHE A 77 -5.64 -5.80 4.05
N GLY A 78 -4.66 -4.99 3.63
CA GLY A 78 -3.28 -5.09 4.08
C GLY A 78 -2.52 -6.26 3.47
N ALA A 79 -1.64 -6.93 4.23
CA ALA A 79 -0.72 -7.95 3.71
C ALA A 79 -1.41 -9.14 3.04
N CYS A 80 -2.61 -9.55 3.52
CA CYS A 80 -3.35 -10.66 2.94
C CYS A 80 -3.74 -10.40 1.46
N LEU A 81 -3.81 -9.15 1.03
CA LEU A 81 -4.08 -8.79 -0.38
C LEU A 81 -2.97 -9.23 -1.35
N MET A 82 -1.76 -9.53 -0.86
CA MET A 82 -0.71 -10.09 -1.74
C MET A 82 -1.15 -11.40 -2.40
N ALA A 83 -2.04 -12.18 -1.76
CA ALA A 83 -2.62 -13.38 -2.36
C ALA A 83 -3.68 -13.09 -3.45
N SER A 84 -4.06 -11.83 -3.64
CA SER A 84 -5.14 -11.41 -4.54
C SER A 84 -4.67 -10.25 -5.44
N ALA A 85 -3.59 -10.48 -6.20
CA ALA A 85 -2.98 -9.46 -7.05
C ALA A 85 -3.97 -8.83 -8.05
N ASP A 86 -4.92 -9.60 -8.58
CA ASP A 86 -5.97 -9.08 -9.45
C ASP A 86 -6.85 -8.05 -8.75
N LEU A 87 -7.26 -8.31 -7.49
CA LEU A 87 -8.05 -7.37 -6.72
C LEU A 87 -7.27 -6.09 -6.42
N VAL A 88 -5.96 -6.20 -6.12
CA VAL A 88 -5.10 -5.02 -5.92
C VAL A 88 -4.97 -4.22 -7.21
N ALA A 89 -4.83 -4.89 -8.35
CA ALA A 89 -4.81 -4.25 -9.67
C ALA A 89 -6.12 -3.51 -9.95
N ASP A 90 -7.28 -4.12 -9.68
CA ASP A 90 -8.59 -3.47 -9.84
C ASP A 90 -8.71 -2.24 -8.92
N CYS A 91 -8.23 -2.33 -7.68
CA CYS A 91 -8.20 -1.19 -6.76
C CYS A 91 -7.33 -0.04 -7.29
N VAL A 92 -6.13 -0.34 -7.78
CA VAL A 92 -5.21 0.65 -8.35
C VAL A 92 -5.82 1.29 -9.60
N ALA A 93 -6.35 0.49 -10.53
CA ALA A 93 -7.00 0.98 -11.74
C ALA A 93 -8.18 1.93 -11.41
N ALA A 94 -9.01 1.55 -10.44
CA ALA A 94 -10.15 2.37 -10.01
C ALA A 94 -9.69 3.70 -9.39
N MET A 95 -8.67 3.70 -8.53
CA MET A 95 -8.12 4.93 -7.97
C MET A 95 -7.51 5.83 -9.06
N ARG A 96 -6.72 5.26 -9.97
CA ARG A 96 -6.07 6.02 -11.05
C ARG A 96 -7.06 6.64 -12.04
N ALA A 97 -8.23 6.04 -12.21
CA ALA A 97 -9.29 6.60 -13.06
C ALA A 97 -9.88 7.89 -12.47
N GLU A 98 -9.81 8.10 -11.16
CA GLU A 98 -10.42 9.23 -10.46
C GLU A 98 -9.44 10.36 -10.14
N VAL A 99 -8.10 10.11 -10.16
CA VAL A 99 -7.12 11.10 -9.73
C VAL A 99 -5.98 11.26 -10.72
N SER A 100 -5.36 12.45 -10.70
CA SER A 100 -4.14 12.76 -11.45
C SER A 100 -2.86 12.68 -10.59
N ILE A 101 -2.99 12.68 -9.26
CA ILE A 101 -1.87 12.49 -8.35
C ILE A 101 -1.40 11.03 -8.38
N PRO A 102 -0.12 10.75 -8.03
CA PRO A 102 0.40 9.38 -7.99
C PRO A 102 -0.43 8.44 -7.12
N VAL A 103 -0.64 7.22 -7.63
CA VAL A 103 -1.22 6.10 -6.89
C VAL A 103 -0.14 5.05 -6.73
N THR A 104 0.31 4.84 -5.49
CA THR A 104 1.43 3.98 -5.16
C THR A 104 1.00 2.82 -4.26
N VAL A 105 1.83 1.77 -4.16
CA VAL A 105 1.53 0.59 -3.34
C VAL A 105 2.65 0.33 -2.35
N LYS A 106 2.31 0.16 -1.06
CA LYS A 106 3.26 -0.30 -0.05
C LYS A 106 3.00 -1.76 0.26
N THR A 107 4.01 -2.62 0.02
CA THR A 107 3.89 -4.08 0.09
C THR A 107 5.01 -4.74 0.90
N ARG A 108 4.92 -6.06 1.05
CA ARG A 108 5.95 -6.97 1.54
C ARG A 108 6.57 -7.75 0.39
N ILE A 109 7.51 -8.66 0.67
CA ILE A 109 8.13 -9.54 -0.32
C ILE A 109 7.46 -10.92 -0.40
N GLY A 110 6.41 -11.16 0.39
CA GLY A 110 5.64 -12.39 0.46
C GLY A 110 4.80 -12.47 1.73
N ILE A 111 3.98 -13.49 1.82
CA ILE A 111 3.12 -13.81 2.96
C ILE A 111 3.16 -15.31 3.24
N ASP A 112 3.19 -15.71 4.52
CA ASP A 112 3.19 -17.10 4.96
C ASP A 112 4.17 -17.97 4.13
N ASP A 113 3.67 -19.02 3.47
CA ASP A 113 4.45 -19.91 2.59
C ASP A 113 4.50 -19.43 1.13
N GLN A 114 3.78 -18.35 0.78
CA GLN A 114 3.81 -17.71 -0.52
C GLN A 114 4.89 -16.62 -0.53
N ASP A 115 6.14 -17.03 -0.54
CA ASP A 115 7.29 -16.12 -0.42
C ASP A 115 8.38 -16.38 -1.46
N SER A 116 8.03 -17.05 -2.57
CA SER A 116 8.96 -17.19 -3.70
C SER A 116 9.19 -15.87 -4.42
N TYR A 117 10.29 -15.77 -5.17
CA TYR A 117 10.56 -14.58 -5.99
C TYR A 117 9.54 -14.45 -7.12
N GLU A 118 9.12 -15.57 -7.69
CA GLU A 118 8.10 -15.63 -8.74
C GLU A 118 6.75 -15.10 -8.25
N PHE A 119 6.36 -15.40 -7.00
CA PHE A 119 5.15 -14.87 -6.39
C PHE A 119 5.21 -13.34 -6.30
N LEU A 120 6.37 -12.80 -5.87
CA LEU A 120 6.57 -11.36 -5.80
C LEU A 120 6.52 -10.73 -7.19
N CYS A 121 7.20 -11.31 -8.19
CA CYS A 121 7.18 -10.82 -9.57
C CYS A 121 5.76 -10.81 -10.15
N GLN A 122 5.00 -11.88 -9.99
CA GLN A 122 3.61 -11.95 -10.46
C GLN A 122 2.73 -10.86 -9.83
N PHE A 123 2.92 -10.57 -8.54
CA PHE A 123 2.24 -9.48 -7.87
C PHE A 123 2.62 -8.13 -8.48
N ILE A 124 3.92 -7.86 -8.66
CA ILE A 124 4.41 -6.60 -9.25
C ILE A 124 3.92 -6.45 -10.69
N ASP A 125 4.04 -7.48 -11.52
CA ASP A 125 3.57 -7.47 -12.92
C ASP A 125 2.09 -7.11 -13.00
N ARG A 126 1.27 -7.75 -12.18
CA ARG A 126 -0.18 -7.57 -12.23
C ARG A 126 -0.59 -6.17 -11.79
N VAL A 127 0.03 -5.65 -10.73
CA VAL A 127 -0.30 -4.34 -10.17
C VAL A 127 0.29 -3.21 -11.02
N SER A 128 1.49 -3.38 -11.58
CA SER A 128 2.09 -2.39 -12.47
C SER A 128 1.33 -2.28 -13.80
N ALA A 129 0.84 -3.39 -14.35
CA ALA A 129 -0.01 -3.39 -15.54
C ALA A 129 -1.32 -2.58 -15.34
N ALA A 130 -1.80 -2.43 -14.09
CA ALA A 130 -2.93 -1.59 -13.74
C ALA A 130 -2.57 -0.10 -13.58
N GLY A 131 -1.29 0.25 -13.77
CA GLY A 131 -0.79 1.61 -13.77
C GLY A 131 -0.07 2.06 -12.49
N CYS A 132 0.28 1.15 -11.57
CA CYS A 132 1.17 1.46 -10.45
C CYS A 132 2.62 1.43 -10.95
N ASP A 133 3.32 2.54 -10.86
CA ASP A 133 4.73 2.66 -11.25
C ASP A 133 5.68 2.76 -10.06
N THR A 134 5.15 2.90 -8.85
CA THR A 134 5.92 3.11 -7.62
C THR A 134 5.51 2.14 -6.52
N PHE A 135 6.48 1.36 -6.02
CA PHE A 135 6.29 0.38 -4.97
C PHE A 135 7.22 0.65 -3.79
N ILE A 136 6.65 0.75 -2.58
CA ILE A 136 7.41 0.84 -1.33
C ILE A 136 7.48 -0.56 -0.73
N VAL A 137 8.64 -1.21 -0.85
CA VAL A 137 8.81 -2.62 -0.47
C VAL A 137 9.43 -2.72 0.93
N HIS A 138 8.69 -3.28 1.88
CA HIS A 138 9.26 -3.75 3.13
C HIS A 138 9.94 -5.11 2.88
N ALA A 139 11.26 -5.15 2.97
CA ALA A 139 12.10 -6.30 2.62
C ALA A 139 11.99 -7.47 3.62
N ARG A 140 10.77 -7.79 4.06
CA ARG A 140 10.42 -8.93 4.91
C ARG A 140 9.11 -9.53 4.43
N LYS A 141 8.97 -10.84 4.48
CA LYS A 141 7.65 -11.45 4.37
C LYS A 141 6.80 -11.13 5.59
N ALA A 142 5.50 -11.31 5.49
CA ALA A 142 4.60 -11.25 6.63
C ALA A 142 4.05 -12.62 6.97
N TRP A 143 4.02 -12.95 8.27
CA TRP A 143 3.20 -14.03 8.79
C TRP A 143 1.81 -13.47 9.12
N LEU A 144 0.80 -14.01 8.47
CA LEU A 144 -0.58 -13.55 8.65
C LEU A 144 -1.18 -14.06 9.96
N SER A 145 -0.64 -15.13 10.52
CA SER A 145 -1.02 -15.68 11.83
C SER A 145 0.20 -15.98 12.69
N GLY A 146 0.02 -15.99 14.01
CA GLY A 146 1.05 -16.38 14.97
C GLY A 146 2.06 -15.31 15.36
N LEU A 147 2.11 -14.18 14.68
CA LEU A 147 2.97 -13.05 15.02
C LEU A 147 2.20 -11.75 15.09
N SER A 148 2.44 -10.97 16.13
CA SER A 148 1.94 -9.59 16.23
C SER A 148 2.55 -8.70 15.12
N PRO A 149 1.97 -7.53 14.83
CA PRO A 149 2.54 -6.57 13.89
C PRO A 149 3.96 -6.11 14.26
N LYS A 150 4.29 -6.06 15.55
CA LYS A 150 5.64 -5.74 16.03
C LYS A 150 6.60 -6.87 15.67
N GLU A 151 6.27 -8.10 16.04
CA GLU A 151 7.09 -9.28 15.73
C GLU A 151 7.29 -9.47 14.23
N ASN A 152 6.28 -9.19 13.40
CA ASN A 152 6.38 -9.18 11.94
C ASN A 152 7.37 -8.13 11.38
N ARG A 153 7.84 -7.19 12.18
CA ARG A 153 8.91 -6.25 11.81
C ARG A 153 10.28 -6.68 12.31
N GLU A 154 10.35 -7.68 13.19
CA GLU A 154 11.58 -8.08 13.87
C GLU A 154 12.00 -9.51 13.51
N ILE A 155 11.05 -10.46 13.55
CA ILE A 155 11.32 -11.90 13.42
C ILE A 155 11.60 -12.35 11.98
N PRO A 156 10.73 -12.07 10.95
CA PRO A 156 11.07 -12.46 9.60
C PRO A 156 12.36 -11.78 9.15
N PRO A 157 13.32 -12.50 8.54
CA PRO A 157 14.60 -11.92 8.17
C PRO A 157 14.43 -10.84 7.11
N LEU A 158 15.30 -9.81 7.15
CA LEU A 158 15.42 -8.85 6.07
C LEU A 158 16.07 -9.50 4.86
N ASP A 159 15.47 -9.33 3.70
CA ASP A 159 15.97 -9.82 2.40
C ASP A 159 16.14 -8.65 1.43
N TYR A 160 17.14 -7.81 1.68
CA TYR A 160 17.51 -6.72 0.76
C TYR A 160 17.98 -7.22 -0.60
N PRO A 161 18.74 -8.34 -0.72
CA PRO A 161 19.12 -8.90 -2.02
C PRO A 161 17.93 -9.11 -2.95
N ARG A 162 16.81 -9.63 -2.43
CA ARG A 162 15.58 -9.82 -3.21
C ARG A 162 15.00 -8.51 -3.73
N VAL A 163 15.04 -7.45 -2.92
CA VAL A 163 14.55 -6.12 -3.34
C VAL A 163 15.50 -5.50 -4.38
N TYR A 164 16.80 -5.69 -4.24
CA TYR A 164 17.76 -5.24 -5.26
C TYR A 164 17.60 -5.99 -6.57
N GLN A 165 17.38 -7.30 -6.53
CA GLN A 165 17.05 -8.09 -7.71
C GLN A 165 15.77 -7.57 -8.37
N LEU A 166 14.71 -7.34 -7.60
CA LEU A 166 13.46 -6.77 -8.11
C LEU A 166 13.69 -5.45 -8.85
N LYS A 167 14.53 -4.56 -8.29
CA LYS A 167 14.86 -3.28 -8.95
C LYS A 167 15.66 -3.46 -10.22
N GLN A 168 16.50 -4.50 -10.31
CA GLN A 168 17.24 -4.82 -11.53
C GLN A 168 16.32 -5.36 -12.63
N ASP A 169 15.38 -6.22 -12.26
CA ASP A 169 14.45 -6.85 -13.20
C ASP A 169 13.35 -5.88 -13.66
N TYR A 170 13.02 -4.88 -12.81
CA TYR A 170 12.02 -3.82 -13.09
C TYR A 170 12.64 -2.42 -13.04
N PRO A 171 13.61 -2.10 -13.93
CA PRO A 171 14.34 -0.82 -13.85
C PRO A 171 13.44 0.40 -14.11
N HIS A 172 12.33 0.22 -14.82
CA HIS A 172 11.35 1.26 -15.14
C HIS A 172 10.39 1.61 -13.98
N LEU A 173 10.28 0.75 -12.97
CA LEU A 173 9.50 1.03 -11.77
C LEU A 173 10.35 1.74 -10.71
N THR A 174 9.70 2.53 -9.88
CA THR A 174 10.31 3.22 -8.72
C THR A 174 10.12 2.42 -7.45
#